data_c8f44e17fbfd65a269e3369ffe388a15
#
_entry.id   c8f44e17fbfd65a269e3369ffe388a15
#
_cell.length_a   1.000
_cell.length_b   1.000
_cell.length_c   1.000
_cell.angle_alpha   90.00
_cell.angle_beta   90.00
_cell.angle_gamma   90.00
#
_symmetry.space_group_name_H-M   'P 1'
#
loop_
_entity.id
_entity.type
_entity.pdbx_description
1 polymer ?
#
loop_
_entity_poly.entity_id
_entity_poly.type
_entity_poly.pdbx_seq_one_letter_code
_entity_poly.pdbx_strand_id
1 'polypeptide(L)'
;MNKSDFFTADAVKPHFTYDDYCESADMIAAHLGDFRPEVLLVLGSGLGFLGDRVEARTCVSYADIPHFRASTAPGHEGRFVFGELRGKRVAVMQGRMHCYEGYTMEDAAYACRVIRLLGAKTMIVTNAAGAVNTDYQAGDLMLISDHIKLFDFGPLWGPNIDEFGTRFPDMSNVYSPRLRELAKEVAKEQELTLREGVYMYFPGPQFETPAEVRAARVLGADAVGMSTVPEAIAAAHCGYEILGVTLCANMAAGVLPQPLSGEEVNEMAEQSAPHFSSLILGCLERL
;
A
#
# COMPACT_ATOMS: atom_id res chain seq x y z
N MET A 1 42.86 -5.54 -17.72
CA MET A 1 41.59 -5.85 -17.06
C MET A 1 40.76 -6.65 -18.04
N ASN A 2 40.53 -7.93 -17.75
CA ASN A 2 39.80 -8.85 -18.63
C ASN A 2 38.31 -8.54 -18.51
N LYS A 3 37.58 -8.53 -19.65
CA LYS A 3 36.12 -8.31 -19.67
C LYS A 3 35.33 -9.37 -18.88
N SER A 4 35.96 -10.50 -18.51
CA SER A 4 35.39 -11.57 -17.69
C SER A 4 35.24 -11.20 -16.20
N ASP A 5 35.89 -10.14 -15.71
CA ASP A 5 35.90 -9.80 -14.29
C ASP A 5 34.69 -8.92 -13.90
N PHE A 6 33.86 -8.53 -14.86
CA PHE A 6 32.68 -7.69 -14.62
C PHE A 6 31.37 -8.46 -14.38
N PHE A 7 31.35 -9.78 -14.63
CA PHE A 7 30.17 -10.60 -14.48
C PHE A 7 30.49 -11.92 -13.75
N THR A 8 30.91 -11.81 -12.50
CA THR A 8 30.85 -12.97 -11.60
C THR A 8 29.43 -13.08 -11.04
N ALA A 9 28.89 -14.30 -11.00
CA ALA A 9 27.54 -14.59 -10.46
C ALA A 9 27.36 -14.13 -8.99
N ASP A 10 28.43 -13.74 -8.32
CA ASP A 10 28.44 -13.18 -6.96
C ASP A 10 28.11 -11.68 -6.88
N ALA A 11 27.88 -11.01 -8.03
CA ALA A 11 27.77 -9.55 -8.07
C ALA A 11 26.38 -9.01 -7.74
N VAL A 12 25.34 -9.82 -7.78
CA VAL A 12 23.95 -9.37 -7.48
C VAL A 12 23.38 -10.26 -6.37
N LYS A 13 23.57 -9.82 -5.12
CA LYS A 13 22.84 -10.41 -3.99
C LYS A 13 21.45 -9.80 -3.91
N PRO A 14 20.43 -10.59 -3.52
CA PRO A 14 19.13 -10.01 -3.16
C PRO A 14 19.33 -9.06 -1.98
N HIS A 15 18.52 -8.00 -1.94
CA HIS A 15 18.53 -7.07 -0.81
C HIS A 15 18.06 -7.78 0.47
N PHE A 16 17.04 -8.66 0.32
CA PHE A 16 16.59 -9.61 1.35
C PHE A 16 16.54 -11.02 0.79
N THR A 17 16.86 -11.99 1.64
CA THR A 17 16.72 -13.43 1.37
C THR A 17 15.36 -13.94 1.87
N TYR A 18 14.94 -15.13 1.45
CA TYR A 18 13.76 -15.79 2.00
C TYR A 18 13.88 -16.00 3.53
N ASP A 19 15.08 -16.35 4.00
CA ASP A 19 15.36 -16.56 5.42
C ASP A 19 15.17 -15.27 6.24
N ASP A 20 15.51 -14.10 5.70
CA ASP A 20 15.27 -12.81 6.37
C ASP A 20 13.77 -12.56 6.60
N TYR A 21 12.92 -12.92 5.60
CA TYR A 21 11.47 -12.83 5.75
C TYR A 21 10.94 -13.85 6.76
N CYS A 22 11.48 -15.07 6.79
CA CYS A 22 11.12 -16.09 7.76
C CYS A 22 11.50 -15.66 9.19
N GLU A 23 12.71 -15.12 9.42
CA GLU A 23 13.14 -14.63 10.72
C GLU A 23 12.18 -13.55 11.25
N SER A 24 11.80 -12.60 10.41
CA SER A 24 10.81 -11.57 10.77
C SER A 24 9.45 -12.18 11.10
N ALA A 25 8.97 -13.13 10.30
CA ALA A 25 7.68 -13.79 10.50
C ALA A 25 7.67 -14.64 11.78
N ASP A 26 8.72 -15.37 12.06
CA ASP A 26 8.87 -16.22 13.26
C ASP A 26 8.89 -15.39 14.54
N MET A 27 9.58 -14.26 14.52
CA MET A 27 9.57 -13.32 15.65
C MET A 27 8.15 -12.80 15.92
N ILE A 28 7.44 -12.37 14.89
CA ILE A 28 6.04 -11.92 15.04
C ILE A 28 5.17 -13.09 15.53
N ALA A 29 5.30 -14.27 14.94
CA ALA A 29 4.52 -15.46 15.33
C ALA A 29 4.71 -15.82 16.81
N ALA A 30 5.91 -15.64 17.36
CA ALA A 30 6.20 -15.87 18.78
C ALA A 30 5.37 -14.95 19.71
N HIS A 31 5.03 -13.73 19.26
CA HIS A 31 4.15 -12.82 20.00
C HIS A 31 2.66 -13.14 19.82
N LEU A 32 2.30 -13.77 18.71
CA LEU A 32 0.90 -14.04 18.35
C LEU A 32 0.36 -15.37 18.85
N GLY A 33 1.24 -16.33 19.23
CA GLY A 33 0.82 -17.69 19.57
C GLY A 33 0.10 -18.37 18.40
N ASP A 34 -1.13 -18.82 18.63
CA ASP A 34 -1.95 -19.49 17.60
C ASP A 34 -2.69 -18.52 16.66
N PHE A 35 -2.65 -17.23 16.92
CA PHE A 35 -3.31 -16.25 16.06
C PHE A 35 -2.64 -16.19 14.68
N ARG A 36 -3.46 -16.24 13.62
CA ARG A 36 -3.00 -16.12 12.23
C ARG A 36 -3.91 -15.13 11.50
N PRO A 37 -3.34 -14.02 10.97
CA PRO A 37 -4.13 -13.03 10.24
C PRO A 37 -4.63 -13.60 8.90
N GLU A 38 -5.84 -13.19 8.52
CA GLU A 38 -6.46 -13.49 7.21
C GLU A 38 -6.28 -12.31 6.24
N VAL A 39 -6.25 -11.10 6.79
CA VAL A 39 -6.24 -9.86 6.04
C VAL A 39 -5.10 -8.96 6.52
N LEU A 40 -4.34 -8.43 5.57
CA LEU A 40 -3.42 -7.32 5.78
C LEU A 40 -4.12 -6.00 5.46
N LEU A 41 -4.21 -5.09 6.44
CA LEU A 41 -4.67 -3.73 6.23
C LEU A 41 -3.46 -2.78 6.22
N VAL A 42 -3.18 -2.16 5.07
CA VAL A 42 -2.16 -1.13 4.94
C VAL A 42 -2.84 0.23 4.99
N LEU A 43 -2.76 0.90 6.14
CA LEU A 43 -3.47 2.14 6.36
C LEU A 43 -2.69 3.35 5.83
N GLY A 44 -3.35 4.17 5.03
CA GLY A 44 -2.86 5.47 4.57
C GLY A 44 -3.12 6.58 5.57
N SER A 45 -2.70 7.80 5.20
CA SER A 45 -2.91 9.02 5.99
C SER A 45 -4.40 9.17 6.37
N GLY A 46 -4.64 9.56 7.62
CA GLY A 46 -5.98 9.78 8.17
C GLY A 46 -6.72 8.52 8.64
N LEU A 47 -6.23 7.30 8.37
CA LEU A 47 -6.89 6.04 8.77
C LEU A 47 -6.19 5.30 9.91
N GLY A 48 -5.07 5.81 10.44
CA GLY A 48 -4.29 5.15 11.50
C GLY A 48 -5.14 4.74 12.72
N PHE A 49 -6.18 5.51 13.06
CA PHE A 49 -7.10 5.22 14.16
C PHE A 49 -7.87 3.89 14.01
N LEU A 50 -7.97 3.30 12.82
CA LEU A 50 -8.59 1.98 12.65
C LEU A 50 -7.81 0.88 13.37
N GLY A 51 -6.50 1.02 13.54
CA GLY A 51 -5.72 0.12 14.37
C GLY A 51 -6.15 0.12 15.84
N ASP A 52 -6.68 1.24 16.34
CA ASP A 52 -7.17 1.34 17.71
C ASP A 52 -8.55 0.68 17.91
N ARG A 53 -9.26 0.38 16.82
CA ARG A 53 -10.53 -0.34 16.83
C ARG A 53 -10.37 -1.87 16.77
N VAL A 54 -9.15 -2.37 16.63
CA VAL A 54 -8.87 -3.80 16.64
C VAL A 54 -9.10 -4.36 18.05
N GLU A 55 -9.90 -5.41 18.16
CA GLU A 55 -10.20 -6.09 19.42
C GLU A 55 -9.15 -7.16 19.73
N ALA A 56 -8.98 -7.50 21.03
CA ALA A 56 -8.02 -8.50 21.51
C ALA A 56 -6.60 -8.30 20.92
N ARG A 57 -6.17 -7.05 20.82
CA ARG A 57 -5.00 -6.64 20.05
C ARG A 57 -3.68 -7.02 20.68
N THR A 58 -2.75 -7.48 19.83
CA THR A 58 -1.32 -7.58 20.09
C THR A 58 -0.60 -6.56 19.21
N CYS A 59 0.23 -5.70 19.81
CA CYS A 59 1.02 -4.70 19.06
C CYS A 59 2.47 -5.16 18.97
N VAL A 60 3.06 -5.04 17.78
CA VAL A 60 4.49 -5.34 17.54
C VAL A 60 5.11 -4.14 16.84
N SER A 61 6.09 -3.50 17.49
CA SER A 61 6.82 -2.37 16.92
C SER A 61 7.69 -2.83 15.76
N TYR A 62 7.78 -2.05 14.70
CA TYR A 62 8.70 -2.34 13.59
C TYR A 62 10.15 -2.38 14.04
N ALA A 63 10.51 -1.59 15.06
CA ALA A 63 11.87 -1.56 15.61
C ALA A 63 12.30 -2.89 16.29
N ASP A 64 11.32 -3.70 16.71
CA ASP A 64 11.58 -4.98 17.35
C ASP A 64 11.66 -6.14 16.32
N ILE A 65 11.22 -5.91 15.06
CA ILE A 65 11.19 -6.93 14.03
C ILE A 65 12.52 -6.93 13.27
N PRO A 66 13.24 -8.07 13.19
CA PRO A 66 14.44 -8.17 12.37
C PRO A 66 14.20 -7.70 10.95
N HIS A 67 15.19 -7.06 10.34
CA HIS A 67 15.18 -6.58 8.95
C HIS A 67 14.15 -5.48 8.61
N PHE A 68 13.21 -5.16 9.51
CA PHE A 68 12.24 -4.08 9.28
C PHE A 68 12.92 -2.70 9.34
N ARG A 69 12.36 -1.79 8.53
CA ARG A 69 12.75 -0.38 8.55
C ARG A 69 11.82 0.42 9.46
N ALA A 70 12.33 1.50 10.02
CA ALA A 70 11.51 2.44 10.76
C ALA A 70 10.61 3.22 9.79
N SER A 71 9.34 3.45 10.16
CA SER A 71 8.49 4.42 9.47
C SER A 71 8.74 5.79 10.09
N THR A 72 9.18 6.75 9.28
CA THR A 72 9.55 8.11 9.74
C THR A 72 8.57 9.19 9.26
N ALA A 73 7.60 8.82 8.43
CA ALA A 73 6.60 9.73 7.93
C ALA A 73 5.70 10.25 9.09
N PRO A 74 5.37 11.55 9.13
CA PRO A 74 4.50 12.11 10.15
C PRO A 74 3.15 11.39 10.23
N GLY A 75 2.68 11.11 11.46
CA GLY A 75 1.41 10.41 11.71
C GLY A 75 1.47 8.89 11.54
N HIS A 76 2.66 8.32 11.34
CA HIS A 76 2.88 6.88 11.29
C HIS A 76 3.40 6.36 12.63
N GLU A 77 2.67 5.42 13.24
CA GLU A 77 3.03 4.81 14.54
C GLU A 77 4.19 3.80 14.45
N GLY A 78 4.48 3.28 13.25
CA GLY A 78 5.58 2.34 13.03
C GLY A 78 5.38 0.99 13.73
N ARG A 79 4.17 0.44 13.69
CA ARG A 79 3.84 -0.85 14.33
C ARG A 79 2.80 -1.65 13.55
N PHE A 80 2.79 -2.94 13.79
CA PHE A 80 1.63 -3.79 13.50
C PHE A 80 0.68 -3.85 14.69
N VAL A 81 -0.61 -3.93 14.39
CA VAL A 81 -1.66 -4.28 15.33
C VAL A 81 -2.37 -5.53 14.81
N PHE A 82 -2.31 -6.60 15.58
CA PHE A 82 -2.96 -7.87 15.28
C PHE A 82 -4.16 -8.07 16.19
N GLY A 83 -5.23 -8.62 15.68
CA GLY A 83 -6.45 -8.92 16.44
C GLY A 83 -7.66 -9.08 15.53
N GLU A 84 -8.84 -8.91 16.09
CA GLU A 84 -10.08 -9.01 15.33
C GLU A 84 -10.66 -7.63 15.00
N LEU A 85 -11.13 -7.47 13.77
CA LEU A 85 -11.83 -6.28 13.30
C LEU A 85 -12.98 -6.73 12.39
N ARG A 86 -14.22 -6.40 12.75
CA ARG A 86 -15.42 -6.82 12.02
C ARG A 86 -15.47 -8.34 11.76
N GLY A 87 -15.08 -9.14 12.77
CA GLY A 87 -15.08 -10.60 12.70
C GLY A 87 -14.00 -11.23 11.83
N LYS A 88 -13.02 -10.43 11.36
CA LYS A 88 -11.84 -10.92 10.62
C LYS A 88 -10.58 -10.78 11.44
N ARG A 89 -9.70 -11.76 11.32
CA ARG A 89 -8.36 -11.69 11.91
C ARG A 89 -7.47 -10.84 11.04
N VAL A 90 -7.06 -9.70 11.55
CA VAL A 90 -6.32 -8.70 10.79
C VAL A 90 -4.88 -8.53 11.29
N ALA A 91 -4.00 -8.20 10.36
CA ALA A 91 -2.73 -7.53 10.60
C ALA A 91 -2.86 -6.11 10.07
N VAL A 92 -2.85 -5.13 10.94
CA VAL A 92 -2.99 -3.71 10.57
C VAL A 92 -1.62 -3.05 10.63
N MET A 93 -1.17 -2.48 9.52
CA MET A 93 -0.02 -1.59 9.47
C MET A 93 -0.45 -0.17 9.88
N GLN A 94 -0.10 0.24 11.10
CA GLN A 94 -0.21 1.64 11.52
C GLN A 94 1.06 2.40 11.13
N GLY A 95 1.12 2.79 9.87
CA GLY A 95 2.27 3.39 9.22
C GLY A 95 2.92 2.45 8.20
N ARG A 96 3.46 3.03 7.14
CA ARG A 96 4.19 2.33 6.08
C ARG A 96 5.50 3.04 5.79
N MET A 97 6.43 2.35 5.16
CA MET A 97 7.66 2.93 4.63
C MET A 97 7.39 3.49 3.23
N HIS A 98 8.02 4.64 2.92
CA HIS A 98 7.96 5.23 1.58
C HIS A 98 9.35 5.36 0.98
N CYS A 99 9.43 5.32 -0.34
CA CYS A 99 10.72 5.47 -1.02
C CYS A 99 11.34 6.87 -0.79
N TYR A 100 10.53 7.91 -0.58
CA TYR A 100 11.04 9.24 -0.27
C TYR A 100 11.71 9.37 1.11
N GLU A 101 11.53 8.37 2.00
CA GLU A 101 12.27 8.28 3.27
C GLU A 101 13.71 7.75 3.06
N GLY A 102 14.10 7.44 1.82
CA GLY A 102 15.42 6.87 1.47
C GLY A 102 15.41 5.35 1.36
N TYR A 103 14.24 4.73 1.39
CA TYR A 103 14.07 3.28 1.29
C TYR A 103 13.90 2.82 -0.17
N THR A 104 14.30 1.58 -0.44
CA THR A 104 14.02 0.93 -1.73
C THR A 104 12.54 0.53 -1.81
N MET A 105 12.06 0.21 -3.02
CA MET A 105 10.71 -0.37 -3.17
C MET A 105 10.59 -1.73 -2.50
N GLU A 106 11.69 -2.48 -2.37
CA GLU A 106 11.72 -3.76 -1.67
C GLU A 106 11.56 -3.57 -0.16
N ASP A 107 12.23 -2.55 0.45
CA ASP A 107 12.02 -2.15 1.85
C ASP A 107 10.54 -1.75 2.08
N ALA A 108 9.97 -0.92 1.20
CA ALA A 108 8.58 -0.46 1.32
C ALA A 108 7.57 -1.62 1.25
N ALA A 109 7.87 -2.65 0.48
CA ALA A 109 7.01 -3.82 0.27
C ALA A 109 7.30 -4.98 1.25
N TYR A 110 8.33 -4.88 2.09
CA TYR A 110 8.82 -5.96 2.96
C TYR A 110 7.71 -6.57 3.82
N ALA A 111 6.90 -5.72 4.43
CA ALA A 111 5.79 -6.10 5.30
C ALA A 111 4.79 -7.06 4.63
N CYS A 112 4.49 -6.86 3.34
CA CYS A 112 3.52 -7.69 2.61
C CYS A 112 3.96 -9.16 2.59
N ARG A 113 5.25 -9.42 2.32
CA ARG A 113 5.80 -10.77 2.28
C ARG A 113 5.84 -11.42 3.67
N VAL A 114 6.25 -10.67 4.70
CA VAL A 114 6.27 -11.15 6.09
C VAL A 114 4.86 -11.56 6.55
N ILE A 115 3.86 -10.71 6.35
CA ILE A 115 2.48 -11.01 6.77
C ILE A 115 1.86 -12.11 5.90
N ARG A 116 2.34 -12.31 4.66
CA ARG A 116 1.96 -13.46 3.82
C ARG A 116 2.39 -14.78 4.44
N LEU A 117 3.60 -14.84 4.99
CA LEU A 117 4.12 -16.03 5.70
C LEU A 117 3.29 -16.35 6.96
N LEU A 118 2.73 -15.33 7.61
CA LEU A 118 1.83 -15.50 8.76
C LEU A 118 0.41 -15.97 8.37
N GLY A 119 0.07 -16.03 7.08
CA GLY A 119 -1.17 -16.63 6.59
C GLY A 119 -2.15 -15.70 5.88
N ALA A 120 -1.94 -14.38 5.89
CA ALA A 120 -2.84 -13.45 5.21
C ALA A 120 -2.90 -13.71 3.70
N LYS A 121 -4.13 -13.66 3.16
CA LYS A 121 -4.41 -13.91 1.73
C LYS A 121 -5.07 -12.73 1.04
N THR A 122 -5.64 -11.82 1.79
CA THR A 122 -6.26 -10.60 1.27
C THR A 122 -5.49 -9.40 1.78
N MET A 123 -5.25 -8.42 0.91
CA MET A 123 -4.69 -7.13 1.28
C MET A 123 -5.67 -6.02 0.93
N ILE A 124 -5.99 -5.19 1.90
CA ILE A 124 -6.64 -3.90 1.65
C ILE A 124 -5.58 -2.82 1.86
N VAL A 125 -5.26 -2.10 0.80
CA VAL A 125 -4.28 -1.02 0.83
C VAL A 125 -4.97 0.32 0.57
N THR A 126 -4.71 1.28 1.44
CA THR A 126 -5.30 2.61 1.37
C THR A 126 -4.23 3.68 1.26
N ASN A 127 -4.55 4.80 0.62
CA ASN A 127 -3.66 5.95 0.49
C ASN A 127 -4.44 7.26 0.38
N ALA A 128 -3.72 8.38 0.50
CA ALA A 128 -4.14 9.70 0.06
C ALA A 128 -3.34 10.07 -1.18
N ALA A 129 -3.98 10.69 -2.17
CA ALA A 129 -3.39 11.01 -3.47
C ALA A 129 -3.96 12.31 -4.04
N GLY A 130 -3.27 12.90 -5.02
CA GLY A 130 -3.77 14.03 -5.79
C GLY A 130 -4.63 13.57 -6.97
N ALA A 131 -5.85 14.10 -7.11
CA ALA A 131 -6.70 13.81 -8.26
C ALA A 131 -6.19 14.51 -9.52
N VAL A 132 -5.94 13.73 -10.56
CA VAL A 132 -5.51 14.18 -11.89
C VAL A 132 -6.71 14.30 -12.81
N ASN A 133 -7.70 13.41 -12.65
CA ASN A 133 -8.96 13.44 -13.36
C ASN A 133 -9.78 14.67 -12.94
N THR A 134 -10.20 15.48 -13.91
CA THR A 134 -10.95 16.73 -13.67
C THR A 134 -12.42 16.52 -13.32
N ASP A 135 -12.95 15.30 -13.49
CA ASP A 135 -14.30 14.93 -13.07
C ASP A 135 -14.37 14.50 -11.59
N TYR A 136 -13.20 14.45 -10.93
CA TYR A 136 -13.08 14.16 -9.51
C TYR A 136 -12.97 15.46 -8.70
N GLN A 137 -13.18 15.34 -7.41
CA GLN A 137 -12.99 16.42 -6.46
C GLN A 137 -12.26 15.95 -5.21
N ALA A 138 -11.67 16.89 -4.48
CA ALA A 138 -11.10 16.59 -3.17
C ALA A 138 -12.19 16.01 -2.25
N GLY A 139 -11.85 14.95 -1.54
CA GLY A 139 -12.78 14.16 -0.73
C GLY A 139 -13.37 12.92 -1.44
N ASP A 140 -13.28 12.82 -2.77
CA ASP A 140 -13.72 11.61 -3.48
C ASP A 140 -12.90 10.38 -3.08
N LEU A 141 -13.57 9.25 -2.89
CA LEU A 141 -12.95 7.95 -2.76
C LEU A 141 -12.86 7.27 -4.13
N MET A 142 -11.70 6.70 -4.46
CA MET A 142 -11.45 6.02 -5.73
C MET A 142 -10.97 4.59 -5.50
N LEU A 143 -11.65 3.61 -6.09
CA LEU A 143 -11.13 2.26 -6.25
C LEU A 143 -9.98 2.27 -7.26
N ILE A 144 -8.86 1.68 -6.89
CA ILE A 144 -7.76 1.49 -7.83
C ILE A 144 -8.09 0.29 -8.71
N SER A 145 -8.30 0.53 -9.99
CA SER A 145 -8.53 -0.52 -10.98
C SER A 145 -7.23 -1.06 -11.56
N ASP A 146 -6.22 -0.19 -11.69
CA ASP A 146 -4.89 -0.48 -12.20
C ASP A 146 -3.89 0.59 -11.73
N HIS A 147 -2.60 0.39 -12.03
CA HIS A 147 -1.59 1.39 -11.74
C HIS A 147 -0.60 1.59 -12.87
N ILE A 148 -0.01 2.79 -12.91
CA ILE A 148 1.11 3.14 -13.79
C ILE A 148 2.35 3.35 -12.92
N LYS A 149 3.44 2.64 -13.24
CA LYS A 149 4.75 2.79 -12.63
C LYS A 149 5.80 2.93 -13.72
N LEU A 150 6.28 4.15 -13.94
CA LEU A 150 7.31 4.43 -14.95
C LEU A 150 8.68 4.69 -14.33
N PHE A 151 8.70 5.13 -13.08
CA PHE A 151 9.91 5.56 -12.39
C PHE A 151 10.37 4.47 -11.43
N ASP A 152 11.70 4.46 -11.21
CA ASP A 152 12.37 3.61 -10.26
C ASP A 152 12.36 2.10 -10.58
N PHE A 153 13.19 1.35 -9.87
CA PHE A 153 13.21 -0.11 -9.94
C PHE A 153 12.06 -0.69 -9.12
N GLY A 154 11.46 -1.77 -9.59
CA GLY A 154 10.34 -2.41 -8.87
C GLY A 154 10.81 -3.20 -7.62
N PRO A 155 9.88 -3.59 -6.75
CA PRO A 155 10.18 -4.40 -5.56
C PRO A 155 10.60 -5.84 -5.89
N LEU A 156 10.52 -6.23 -7.17
CA LEU A 156 10.98 -7.54 -7.68
C LEU A 156 12.31 -7.43 -8.45
N TRP A 157 13.00 -6.30 -8.33
CA TRP A 157 14.30 -6.10 -8.97
C TRP A 157 15.37 -6.95 -8.27
N GLY A 158 16.20 -7.64 -9.06
CA GLY A 158 17.24 -8.52 -8.56
C GLY A 158 16.90 -10.00 -8.69
N PRO A 159 17.55 -10.91 -7.95
CA PRO A 159 17.25 -12.34 -7.92
C PRO A 159 15.81 -12.61 -7.47
N ASN A 160 15.15 -13.58 -8.09
CA ASN A 160 13.82 -13.98 -7.64
C ASN A 160 13.90 -14.76 -6.32
N ILE A 161 12.86 -14.64 -5.50
CA ILE A 161 12.62 -15.49 -4.34
C ILE A 161 11.47 -16.42 -4.74
N ASP A 162 11.81 -17.63 -5.21
CA ASP A 162 10.87 -18.56 -5.84
C ASP A 162 9.76 -19.02 -4.89
N GLU A 163 10.01 -19.01 -3.59
CA GLU A 163 9.06 -19.35 -2.54
C GLU A 163 7.85 -18.37 -2.49
N PHE A 164 8.04 -17.15 -2.94
CA PHE A 164 6.95 -16.17 -3.03
C PHE A 164 6.21 -16.21 -4.35
N GLY A 165 6.88 -16.59 -5.44
CA GLY A 165 6.23 -16.65 -6.74
C GLY A 165 7.20 -16.72 -7.92
N THR A 166 6.62 -16.76 -9.11
CA THR A 166 7.37 -16.84 -10.35
C THR A 166 8.17 -15.57 -10.66
N ARG A 167 9.29 -15.73 -11.36
CA ARG A 167 10.17 -14.61 -11.78
C ARG A 167 9.44 -13.52 -12.58
N PHE A 168 8.43 -13.88 -13.35
CA PHE A 168 7.64 -13.00 -14.20
C PHE A 168 6.15 -13.17 -13.87
N PRO A 169 5.66 -12.55 -12.79
CA PRO A 169 4.26 -12.65 -12.40
C PRO A 169 3.36 -11.91 -13.39
N ASP A 170 2.17 -12.45 -13.61
CA ASP A 170 1.12 -11.74 -14.34
C ASP A 170 0.56 -10.59 -13.50
N MET A 171 0.51 -9.38 -14.08
CA MET A 171 -0.02 -8.17 -13.45
C MET A 171 -1.33 -7.70 -14.08
N SER A 172 -2.00 -8.53 -14.88
CA SER A 172 -3.23 -8.14 -15.59
C SER A 172 -4.40 -7.84 -14.64
N ASN A 173 -4.38 -8.38 -13.43
CA ASN A 173 -5.44 -8.21 -12.42
C ASN A 173 -4.85 -8.03 -11.02
N VAL A 174 -3.94 -7.07 -10.85
CA VAL A 174 -3.33 -6.77 -9.54
C VAL A 174 -4.40 -6.42 -8.51
N TYR A 175 -5.35 -5.58 -8.89
CA TYR A 175 -6.48 -5.21 -8.03
C TYR A 175 -7.68 -6.08 -8.38
N SER A 176 -8.12 -6.91 -7.43
CA SER A 176 -9.14 -7.94 -7.63
C SER A 176 -10.46 -7.39 -8.16
N PRO A 177 -10.94 -7.84 -9.33
CA PRO A 177 -12.26 -7.46 -9.81
C PRO A 177 -13.37 -7.82 -8.81
N ARG A 178 -13.28 -8.98 -8.16
CA ARG A 178 -14.23 -9.43 -7.13
C ARG A 178 -14.30 -8.45 -5.95
N LEU A 179 -13.14 -8.01 -5.44
CA LEU A 179 -13.09 -7.08 -4.31
C LEU A 179 -13.55 -5.67 -4.71
N ARG A 180 -13.28 -5.25 -5.95
CA ARG A 180 -13.81 -3.97 -6.46
C ARG A 180 -15.33 -3.98 -6.56
N GLU A 181 -15.93 -5.05 -7.07
CA GLU A 181 -17.40 -5.17 -7.10
C GLU A 181 -17.99 -5.20 -5.68
N LEU A 182 -17.40 -5.96 -4.77
CA LEU A 182 -17.79 -5.96 -3.35
C LEU A 182 -17.75 -4.55 -2.75
N ALA A 183 -16.70 -3.78 -3.02
CA ALA A 183 -16.58 -2.41 -2.53
C ALA A 183 -17.61 -1.45 -3.15
N LYS A 184 -17.98 -1.65 -4.41
CA LYS A 184 -19.08 -0.90 -5.06
C LYS A 184 -20.45 -1.19 -4.42
N GLU A 185 -20.70 -2.46 -4.09
CA GLU A 185 -21.93 -2.86 -3.37
C GLU A 185 -21.99 -2.21 -1.99
N VAL A 186 -20.89 -2.26 -1.23
CA VAL A 186 -20.78 -1.61 0.08
C VAL A 186 -21.01 -0.10 -0.03
N ALA A 187 -20.35 0.56 -0.97
CA ALA A 187 -20.50 1.99 -1.18
C ALA A 187 -21.95 2.37 -1.53
N LYS A 188 -22.61 1.59 -2.40
CA LYS A 188 -24.01 1.79 -2.76
C LYS A 188 -24.95 1.71 -1.56
N GLU A 189 -24.77 0.71 -0.68
CA GLU A 189 -25.57 0.55 0.52
C GLU A 189 -25.34 1.65 1.56
N GLN A 190 -24.14 2.19 1.58
CA GLN A 190 -23.76 3.30 2.46
C GLN A 190 -24.03 4.69 1.84
N GLU A 191 -24.62 4.72 0.63
CA GLU A 191 -24.87 5.95 -0.14
C GLU A 191 -23.60 6.81 -0.38
N LEU A 192 -22.43 6.12 -0.51
CA LEU A 192 -21.16 6.77 -0.77
C LEU A 192 -20.90 6.90 -2.27
N THR A 193 -20.43 8.07 -2.69
CA THR A 193 -19.86 8.24 -4.03
C THR A 193 -18.51 7.54 -4.10
N LEU A 194 -18.37 6.59 -5.02
CA LEU A 194 -17.16 5.82 -5.22
C LEU A 194 -16.73 5.90 -6.68
N ARG A 195 -15.55 6.46 -6.90
CA ARG A 195 -14.92 6.52 -8.23
C ARG A 195 -14.16 5.22 -8.50
N GLU A 196 -13.75 5.00 -9.72
CA GLU A 196 -12.85 3.92 -10.12
C GLU A 196 -11.86 4.46 -11.14
N GLY A 197 -10.56 4.19 -10.96
CA GLY A 197 -9.54 4.78 -11.82
C GLY A 197 -8.15 4.18 -11.64
N VAL A 198 -7.23 4.74 -12.41
CA VAL A 198 -5.82 4.33 -12.48
C VAL A 198 -4.97 5.22 -11.57
N TYR A 199 -4.20 4.59 -10.70
CA TYR A 199 -3.26 5.26 -9.81
C TYR A 199 -1.88 5.31 -10.44
N MET A 200 -1.26 6.50 -10.55
CA MET A 200 0.13 6.61 -11.04
C MET A 200 1.09 6.91 -9.89
N TYR A 201 2.13 6.08 -9.79
CA TYR A 201 3.17 6.21 -8.78
C TYR A 201 4.23 7.23 -9.16
N PHE A 202 4.56 8.10 -8.21
CA PHE A 202 5.72 8.99 -8.22
C PHE A 202 6.57 8.78 -6.96
N PRO A 203 7.91 8.88 -7.04
CA PRO A 203 8.76 8.61 -5.87
C PRO A 203 8.68 9.70 -4.78
N GLY A 204 8.31 10.94 -5.11
CA GLY A 204 8.36 12.07 -4.17
C GLY A 204 9.80 12.47 -3.79
N PRO A 205 10.01 13.22 -2.66
CA PRO A 205 9.01 13.76 -1.73
C PRO A 205 8.26 15.01 -2.22
N GLN A 206 8.73 15.66 -3.31
CA GLN A 206 8.02 16.81 -3.87
C GLN A 206 6.72 16.37 -4.54
N PHE A 207 5.69 17.21 -4.45
CA PHE A 207 4.52 17.09 -5.31
C PHE A 207 4.93 17.21 -6.78
N GLU A 208 4.15 16.59 -7.65
CA GLU A 208 4.35 16.65 -9.09
C GLU A 208 4.25 18.10 -9.60
N THR A 209 5.00 18.42 -10.62
CA THR A 209 4.83 19.70 -11.35
C THR A 209 3.53 19.66 -12.17
N PRO A 210 2.95 20.82 -12.52
CA PRO A 210 1.78 20.86 -13.42
C PRO A 210 2.03 20.17 -14.78
N ALA A 211 3.27 20.09 -15.25
CA ALA A 211 3.62 19.39 -16.48
C ALA A 211 3.59 17.87 -16.29
N GLU A 212 4.10 17.37 -15.16
CA GLU A 212 4.01 15.94 -14.81
C GLU A 212 2.57 15.49 -14.61
N VAL A 213 1.73 16.32 -13.97
CA VAL A 213 0.29 16.06 -13.81
C VAL A 213 -0.43 15.98 -15.16
N ARG A 214 -0.11 16.90 -16.10
CA ARG A 214 -0.67 16.80 -17.47
C ARG A 214 -0.17 15.55 -18.21
N ALA A 215 1.10 15.18 -18.04
CA ALA A 215 1.64 13.95 -18.63
C ALA A 215 0.99 12.71 -18.04
N ALA A 216 0.80 12.65 -16.73
CA ALA A 216 0.08 11.56 -16.04
C ALA A 216 -1.34 11.39 -16.60
N ARG A 217 -2.08 12.49 -16.80
CA ARG A 217 -3.42 12.46 -17.40
C ARG A 217 -3.40 11.91 -18.82
N VAL A 218 -2.43 12.34 -19.66
CA VAL A 218 -2.29 11.83 -21.04
C VAL A 218 -1.99 10.33 -21.05
N LEU A 219 -1.25 9.82 -20.04
CA LEU A 219 -0.96 8.40 -19.88
C LEU A 219 -2.15 7.60 -19.33
N GLY A 220 -3.24 8.25 -18.93
CA GLY A 220 -4.45 7.60 -18.45
C GLY A 220 -4.55 7.48 -16.92
N ALA A 221 -3.75 8.24 -16.16
CA ALA A 221 -3.89 8.29 -14.71
C ALA A 221 -5.07 9.16 -14.27
N ASP A 222 -5.76 8.70 -13.21
CA ASP A 222 -6.84 9.43 -12.54
C ASP A 222 -6.37 10.06 -11.22
N ALA A 223 -5.39 9.45 -10.57
CA ALA A 223 -4.76 9.96 -9.35
C ALA A 223 -3.25 9.72 -9.35
N VAL A 224 -2.50 10.57 -8.64
CA VAL A 224 -1.04 10.48 -8.46
C VAL A 224 -0.69 10.42 -6.99
N GLY A 225 0.33 9.63 -6.63
CA GLY A 225 0.79 9.56 -5.24
C GLY A 225 2.09 8.75 -5.09
N MET A 226 2.57 8.65 -3.86
CA MET A 226 3.95 8.23 -3.55
C MET A 226 4.04 6.90 -2.78
N SER A 227 3.01 6.07 -2.83
CA SER A 227 2.92 4.81 -2.07
C SER A 227 2.21 3.70 -2.86
N THR A 228 1.79 2.62 -2.17
CA THR A 228 0.83 1.61 -2.66
C THR A 228 1.36 0.67 -3.75
N VAL A 229 2.02 1.18 -4.77
CA VAL A 229 2.45 0.37 -5.92
C VAL A 229 3.56 -0.63 -5.54
N PRO A 230 4.57 -0.28 -4.73
CA PRO A 230 5.53 -1.27 -4.24
C PRO A 230 4.86 -2.43 -3.50
N GLU A 231 3.93 -2.11 -2.58
CA GLU A 231 3.18 -3.10 -1.81
C GLU A 231 2.29 -3.95 -2.73
N ALA A 232 1.57 -3.33 -3.66
CA ALA A 232 0.67 -4.03 -4.58
C ALA A 232 1.41 -5.01 -5.49
N ILE A 233 2.57 -4.62 -6.04
CA ILE A 233 3.39 -5.50 -6.88
C ILE A 233 3.92 -6.70 -6.07
N ALA A 234 4.48 -6.48 -4.87
CA ALA A 234 4.99 -7.55 -4.04
C ALA A 234 3.88 -8.47 -3.52
N ALA A 235 2.72 -7.90 -3.16
CA ALA A 235 1.54 -8.64 -2.73
C ALA A 235 0.99 -9.51 -3.87
N ALA A 236 0.87 -8.98 -5.09
CA ALA A 236 0.45 -9.76 -6.26
C ALA A 236 1.43 -10.91 -6.54
N HIS A 237 2.75 -10.65 -6.46
CA HIS A 237 3.78 -11.68 -6.64
C HIS A 237 3.64 -12.83 -5.64
N CYS A 238 3.31 -12.57 -4.38
CA CYS A 238 3.12 -13.61 -3.37
C CYS A 238 1.65 -14.06 -3.20
N GLY A 239 0.79 -13.75 -4.16
CA GLY A 239 -0.55 -14.34 -4.29
C GLY A 239 -1.60 -13.78 -3.34
N TYR A 240 -1.55 -12.49 -3.01
CA TYR A 240 -2.65 -11.79 -2.36
C TYR A 240 -3.78 -11.48 -3.35
N GLU A 241 -5.00 -11.48 -2.85
CA GLU A 241 -6.12 -10.79 -3.47
C GLU A 241 -6.17 -9.36 -2.92
N ILE A 242 -6.10 -8.34 -3.81
CA ILE A 242 -5.82 -6.96 -3.41
C ILE A 242 -7.01 -6.05 -3.69
N LEU A 243 -7.41 -5.26 -2.69
CA LEU A 243 -8.29 -4.10 -2.82
C LEU A 243 -7.48 -2.84 -2.55
N GLY A 244 -7.39 -1.95 -3.53
CA GLY A 244 -6.78 -0.63 -3.39
C GLY A 244 -7.85 0.46 -3.33
N VAL A 245 -7.78 1.34 -2.34
CA VAL A 245 -8.68 2.50 -2.22
C VAL A 245 -7.88 3.75 -1.94
N THR A 246 -8.09 4.74 -2.77
CA THR A 246 -7.47 6.07 -2.70
C THR A 246 -8.47 7.10 -2.18
N LEU A 247 -8.04 7.94 -1.26
CA LEU A 247 -8.68 9.23 -0.99
C LEU A 247 -8.05 10.27 -1.93
N CYS A 248 -8.83 10.92 -2.76
CA CYS A 248 -8.43 12.12 -3.49
C CYS A 248 -8.32 13.28 -2.48
N ALA A 249 -7.16 13.42 -1.82
CA ALA A 249 -7.02 14.38 -0.73
C ALA A 249 -6.94 15.84 -1.21
N ASN A 250 -6.49 16.02 -2.46
CA ASN A 250 -6.51 17.32 -3.16
C ASN A 250 -6.64 17.09 -4.66
N MET A 251 -6.80 18.16 -5.39
CA MET A 251 -6.58 18.15 -6.83
C MET A 251 -5.08 18.32 -7.08
N ALA A 252 -4.51 17.47 -7.95
CA ALA A 252 -3.08 17.47 -8.24
C ALA A 252 -2.59 18.84 -8.80
N ALA A 253 -1.29 19.10 -8.72
CA ALA A 253 -0.70 20.38 -9.08
C ALA A 253 -1.12 20.91 -10.47
N GLY A 254 -1.56 22.15 -10.53
CA GLY A 254 -2.00 22.83 -11.75
C GLY A 254 -3.35 22.38 -12.30
N VAL A 255 -4.09 21.52 -11.59
CA VAL A 255 -5.52 21.26 -11.86
C VAL A 255 -6.35 22.44 -11.38
N LEU A 256 -6.07 22.92 -10.17
CA LEU A 256 -6.60 24.17 -9.62
C LEU A 256 -5.47 25.21 -9.51
N PRO A 257 -5.78 26.51 -9.42
CA PRO A 257 -4.76 27.56 -9.42
C PRO A 257 -3.98 27.72 -8.11
N GLN A 258 -4.47 27.14 -6.99
CA GLN A 258 -3.82 27.26 -5.68
C GLN A 258 -2.60 26.34 -5.55
N PRO A 259 -1.59 26.72 -4.74
CA PRO A 259 -0.49 25.84 -4.38
C PRO A 259 -1.00 24.68 -3.49
N LEU A 260 -0.27 23.57 -3.49
CA LEU A 260 -0.53 22.41 -2.64
C LEU A 260 0.25 22.51 -1.33
N SER A 261 -0.33 21.97 -0.26
CA SER A 261 0.37 21.79 1.03
C SER A 261 0.08 20.43 1.65
N GLY A 262 0.98 19.97 2.53
CA GLY A 262 0.76 18.74 3.30
C GLY A 262 -0.35 18.92 4.35
N GLU A 263 -0.57 20.12 4.84
CA GLU A 263 -1.65 20.45 5.76
C GLU A 263 -3.02 20.22 5.13
N GLU A 264 -3.23 20.68 3.88
CA GLU A 264 -4.47 20.45 3.12
C GLU A 264 -4.77 18.96 2.95
N VAL A 265 -3.74 18.15 2.69
CA VAL A 265 -3.87 16.68 2.58
C VAL A 265 -4.35 16.09 3.91
N ASN A 266 -3.76 16.51 5.03
CA ASN A 266 -4.13 16.00 6.36
C ASN A 266 -5.55 16.43 6.78
N GLU A 267 -5.91 17.69 6.55
CA GLU A 267 -7.25 18.20 6.83
C GLU A 267 -8.33 17.43 6.05
N MET A 268 -8.10 17.20 4.75
CA MET A 268 -9.02 16.42 3.93
C MET A 268 -9.09 14.96 4.38
N ALA A 269 -7.97 14.37 4.80
CA ALA A 269 -7.93 13.02 5.31
C ALA A 269 -8.77 12.89 6.61
N GLU A 270 -8.68 13.85 7.51
CA GLU A 270 -9.50 13.89 8.74
C GLU A 270 -10.99 14.07 8.42
N GLN A 271 -11.34 14.98 7.52
CA GLN A 271 -12.73 15.21 7.09
C GLN A 271 -13.35 13.99 6.44
N SER A 272 -12.58 13.27 5.63
CA SER A 272 -13.03 12.10 4.88
C SER A 272 -12.98 10.79 5.67
N ALA A 273 -12.28 10.78 6.83
CA ALA A 273 -12.06 9.59 7.64
C ALA A 273 -13.34 8.80 8.00
N PRO A 274 -14.49 9.42 8.33
CA PRO A 274 -15.73 8.70 8.59
C PRO A 274 -16.21 7.87 7.40
N HIS A 275 -16.28 8.47 6.21
CA HIS A 275 -16.74 7.81 4.99
C HIS A 275 -15.73 6.75 4.52
N PHE A 276 -14.44 7.10 4.55
CA PHE A 276 -13.37 6.19 4.14
C PHE A 276 -13.32 4.96 5.06
N SER A 277 -13.35 5.17 6.38
CA SER A 277 -13.36 4.06 7.34
C SER A 277 -14.62 3.19 7.23
N SER A 278 -15.79 3.80 6.98
CA SER A 278 -17.04 3.08 6.78
C SER A 278 -16.95 2.12 5.60
N LEU A 279 -16.41 2.59 4.46
CA LEU A 279 -16.19 1.76 3.28
C LEU A 279 -15.26 0.58 3.59
N ILE A 280 -14.09 0.85 4.20
CA ILE A 280 -13.09 -0.20 4.51
C ILE A 280 -13.67 -1.23 5.48
N LEU A 281 -14.35 -0.81 6.54
CA LEU A 281 -14.97 -1.69 7.51
C LEU A 281 -16.11 -2.52 6.91
N GLY A 282 -16.92 -1.93 6.03
CA GLY A 282 -17.97 -2.65 5.31
C GLY A 282 -17.41 -3.68 4.33
N CYS A 283 -16.31 -3.36 3.63
CA CYS A 283 -15.61 -4.32 2.78
C CYS A 283 -15.02 -5.46 3.61
N LEU A 284 -14.38 -5.15 4.73
CA LEU A 284 -13.76 -6.14 5.61
C LEU A 284 -14.79 -7.15 6.15
N GLU A 285 -15.96 -6.67 6.55
CA GLU A 285 -17.05 -7.52 7.09
C GLU A 285 -17.53 -8.56 6.08
N ARG A 286 -17.43 -8.27 4.77
CA ARG A 286 -17.92 -9.12 3.67
C ARG A 286 -16.86 -10.00 3.00
N LEU A 287 -15.60 -9.88 3.41
CA LEU A 287 -14.56 -10.80 2.95
C LEU A 287 -14.84 -12.21 3.43
#